data_844dfe4ba68a451ac22e87212bb3bb68
#
_entry.id   844dfe4ba68a451ac22e87212bb3bb68
#
_cell.length_a   1.000
_cell.length_b   1.000
_cell.length_c   1.000
_cell.angle_alpha   90.00
_cell.angle_beta   90.00
_cell.angle_gamma   90.00
#
_symmetry.space_group_name_H-M   'P 1'
#
loop_
_entity.id
_entity.type
_entity.pdbx_description
1 polymer ?
#
loop_
_entity_poly.entity_id
_entity_poly.type
_entity_poly.pdbx_seq_one_letter_code
_entity_poly.pdbx_strand_id
1 'polypeptide(L)' 'MEIKFSRHAKRRARLYGIPESTVSAILAKMNLPQGEHQIIKDIGQKYPLKIVVSVKKDTLSVITNYLLKKGRKK' A
#
# COMPACT_ATOMS: atom_id res chain seq x y z
N MET A 1 -3.32 -3.22 -15.58
CA MET A 1 -2.32 -2.39 -14.92
C MET A 1 -1.35 -3.26 -14.16
N GLU A 2 -0.09 -2.98 -14.30
CA GLU A 2 0.94 -3.75 -13.63
C GLU A 2 1.23 -3.15 -12.25
N ILE A 3 1.31 -4.00 -11.23
CA ILE A 3 1.60 -3.55 -9.88
C ILE A 3 3.00 -4.01 -9.51
N LYS A 4 3.85 -3.06 -9.15
CA LYS A 4 5.23 -3.36 -8.78
C LYS A 4 5.49 -2.86 -7.38
N PHE A 5 6.30 -3.60 -6.65
CA PHE A 5 6.69 -3.20 -5.30
C PHE A 5 8.13 -2.75 -5.31
N SER A 6 8.41 -1.61 -4.72
CA SER A 6 9.78 -1.17 -4.55
C SER A 6 10.47 -2.08 -3.52
N ARG A 7 11.78 -2.04 -3.51
CA ARG A 7 12.53 -2.82 -2.52
C ARG A 7 12.14 -2.41 -1.11
N HIS A 8 11.96 -1.13 -0.91
CA HIS A 8 11.56 -0.60 0.39
C HIS A 8 10.17 -1.11 0.79
N ALA A 9 9.25 -1.14 -0.18
CA ALA A 9 7.89 -1.61 0.09
C ALA A 9 7.91 -3.09 0.47
N LYS A 10 8.72 -3.88 -0.22
CA LYS A 10 8.80 -5.30 0.10
C LYS A 10 9.36 -5.51 1.50
N ARG A 11 10.37 -4.76 1.86
CA ARG A 11 10.97 -4.87 3.18
C ARG A 11 9.99 -4.48 4.28
N ARG A 12 9.26 -3.39 4.07
CA ARG A 12 8.29 -2.94 5.06
C ARG A 12 7.13 -3.91 5.19
N ALA A 13 6.66 -4.45 4.08
CA ALA A 13 5.58 -5.42 4.13
C ALA A 13 6.00 -6.63 4.95
N ARG A 14 7.22 -7.11 4.74
CA ARG A 14 7.71 -8.25 5.49
C ARG A 14 7.85 -7.90 6.97
N LEU A 15 8.34 -6.71 7.26
CA LEU A 15 8.53 -6.27 8.64
C LEU A 15 7.23 -6.25 9.42
N TYR A 16 6.16 -5.83 8.78
CA TYR A 16 4.86 -5.74 9.44
C TYR A 16 3.98 -6.94 9.21
N GLY A 17 4.51 -7.98 8.55
CA GLY A 17 3.74 -9.17 8.30
C GLY A 17 2.59 -8.98 7.34
N ILE A 18 2.74 -8.09 6.37
CA ILE A 18 1.71 -7.80 5.40
C ILE A 18 2.03 -8.55 4.12
N PRO A 19 1.18 -9.51 3.71
CA PRO A 19 1.44 -10.21 2.44
C PRO A 19 1.32 -9.26 1.27
N GLU A 20 2.22 -9.41 0.30
CA GLU A 20 2.15 -8.58 -0.91
C GLU A 20 0.84 -8.83 -1.64
N SER A 21 0.32 -10.04 -1.57
CA SER A 21 -0.96 -10.35 -2.20
C SER A 21 -2.10 -9.54 -1.62
N THR A 22 -2.05 -9.24 -0.33
CA THR A 22 -3.06 -8.41 0.30
C THR A 22 -3.03 -7.00 -0.28
N VAL A 23 -1.84 -6.43 -0.39
CA VAL A 23 -1.69 -5.08 -0.94
C VAL A 23 -2.11 -5.07 -2.40
N SER A 24 -1.69 -6.05 -3.18
CA SER A 24 -2.05 -6.13 -4.58
C SER A 24 -3.56 -6.25 -4.76
N ALA A 25 -4.21 -7.05 -3.92
CA ALA A 25 -5.66 -7.23 -4.02
C ALA A 25 -6.39 -5.92 -3.74
N ILE A 26 -5.92 -5.15 -2.76
CA ILE A 26 -6.53 -3.87 -2.45
C ILE A 26 -6.38 -2.93 -3.64
N LEU A 27 -5.18 -2.84 -4.19
CA LEU A 27 -4.89 -1.90 -5.27
C LEU A 27 -5.58 -2.32 -6.57
N ALA A 28 -5.73 -3.60 -6.80
CA ALA A 28 -6.36 -4.08 -8.02
C ALA A 28 -7.82 -3.66 -8.12
N LYS A 29 -8.45 -3.40 -6.99
CA LYS A 29 -9.84 -2.98 -6.98
C LYS A 29 -9.99 -1.47 -7.06
N MET A 30 -8.89 -0.75 -7.03
CA MET A 30 -8.94 0.70 -7.07
C MET A 30 -8.67 1.22 -8.46
N ASN A 31 -9.32 2.31 -8.78
CA ASN A 31 -9.14 2.92 -10.08
C ASN A 31 -8.46 4.26 -9.87
N LEU A 32 -7.16 4.24 -9.68
CA LEU A 32 -6.41 5.43 -9.33
C LEU A 32 -5.92 6.17 -10.56
N PRO A 33 -6.08 7.48 -10.61
CA PRO A 33 -5.52 8.27 -11.70
C PRO A 33 -4.01 8.35 -11.58
N GLN A 34 -3.37 8.90 -12.61
CA GLN A 34 -1.94 9.06 -12.56
C GLN A 34 -1.52 10.01 -11.44
N GLY A 35 -0.35 9.79 -10.89
CA GLY A 35 0.18 10.60 -9.82
C GLY A 35 0.41 9.78 -8.58
N GLU A 36 0.71 10.46 -7.48
CA GLU A 36 0.96 9.80 -6.21
C GLU A 36 -0.31 9.76 -5.38
N HIS A 37 -0.49 8.66 -4.67
CA HIS A 37 -1.67 8.48 -3.84
C HIS A 37 -1.28 7.82 -2.53
N GLN A 38 -2.04 8.14 -1.48
CA GLN A 38 -1.90 7.49 -0.19
C GLN A 38 -3.23 6.84 0.12
N ILE A 39 -3.20 5.55 0.41
CA ILE A 39 -4.40 4.77 0.66
C ILE A 39 -4.33 4.24 2.07
N ILE A 40 -5.38 4.44 2.82
CA ILE A 40 -5.48 3.92 4.18
C ILE A 40 -6.62 2.94 4.20
N LYS A 41 -6.34 1.72 4.61
CA LYS A 41 -7.31 0.65 4.55
C LYS A 41 -7.28 -0.18 5.82
N ASP A 42 -8.45 -0.49 6.33
CA ASP A 42 -8.57 -1.39 7.48
C ASP A 42 -8.51 -2.82 6.94
N ILE A 43 -7.54 -3.57 7.37
CA ILE A 43 -7.34 -4.95 6.91
C ILE A 43 -7.60 -5.96 8.01
N GLY A 44 -8.32 -5.54 9.05
CA GLY A 44 -8.64 -6.46 10.13
C GLY A 44 -7.57 -6.58 11.19
N GLN A 45 -6.53 -5.77 11.09
CA GLN A 45 -5.49 -5.75 12.10
C GLN A 45 -5.75 -4.62 13.08
N LYS A 46 -4.98 -4.60 14.15
CA LYS A 46 -5.14 -3.59 15.19
C LYS A 46 -5.01 -2.17 14.63
N TYR A 47 -4.14 -1.99 13.65
CA TYR A 47 -3.91 -0.68 13.05
C TYR A 47 -4.21 -0.72 11.58
N PRO A 48 -4.67 0.39 11.00
CA PRO A 48 -4.94 0.40 9.57
C PRO A 48 -3.64 0.38 8.77
N LEU A 49 -3.76 -0.09 7.55
CA LEU A 49 -2.63 -0.18 6.63
C LEU A 49 -2.58 1.08 5.78
N LYS A 50 -1.41 1.68 5.69
CA LYS A 50 -1.19 2.81 4.81
C LYS A 50 -0.30 2.35 3.65
N ILE A 51 -0.74 2.65 2.44
CA ILE A 51 -0.01 2.30 1.23
C ILE A 51 0.27 3.59 0.45
N VAL A 52 1.52 3.81 0.10
CA VAL A 52 1.90 4.96 -0.72
C VAL A 52 2.27 4.44 -2.08
N VAL A 53 1.61 4.94 -3.11
CA VAL A 53 1.79 4.45 -4.48
C VAL A 53 2.01 5.59 -5.45
N SER A 54 2.58 5.26 -6.58
CA SER A 54 2.73 6.18 -7.70
C SER A 54 2.22 5.50 -8.95
N VAL A 55 1.32 6.14 -9.68
CA VAL A 55 0.74 5.57 -10.89
C VAL A 55 1.27 6.33 -12.09
N LYS A 56 1.90 5.59 -13.01
CA LYS A 56 2.38 6.16 -14.26
C LYS A 56 1.99 5.26 -15.39
N LYS A 57 1.24 5.79 -16.34
CA LYS A 57 0.78 5.03 -17.47
C LYS A 57 0.06 3.77 -16.97
N ASP A 58 0.57 2.61 -17.31
CA ASP A 58 -0.07 1.36 -16.93
C ASP A 58 0.61 0.69 -15.74
N THR A 59 1.47 1.40 -15.06
CA THR A 59 2.22 0.82 -13.95
C THR A 59 1.87 1.53 -12.65
N LEU A 60 1.57 0.73 -11.64
CA LEU A 60 1.35 1.23 -10.29
C LEU A 60 2.50 0.74 -9.43
N SER A 61 3.28 1.65 -8.90
CA SER A 61 4.43 1.31 -8.07
C SER A 61 4.10 1.54 -6.61
N VAL A 62 4.25 0.50 -5.80
CA VAL A 62 4.09 0.64 -4.35
C VAL A 62 5.40 1.16 -3.79
N ILE A 63 5.40 2.40 -3.34
CA ILE A 63 6.61 3.03 -2.82
C ILE A 63 6.90 2.52 -1.43
N THR A 64 5.88 2.45 -0.60
CA THR A 64 6.02 1.91 0.75
C THR A 64 4.65 1.51 1.27
N ASN A 65 4.64 0.71 2.31
CA ASN A 65 3.40 0.35 3.01
C ASN A 65 3.76 0.01 4.45
N TYR A 66 2.88 0.37 5.36
CA TYR A 66 3.14 0.13 6.78
C TYR A 66 1.86 0.32 7.57
N LEU A 67 1.89 -0.15 8.80
CA LEU A 67 0.75 0.01 9.69
C LEU A 67 0.86 1.35 10.43
N LEU A 68 -0.27 2.06 10.52
CA LEU A 68 -0.31 3.35 11.18
C LEU A 68 -0.48 3.15 12.67
N LYS A 69 0.60 2.98 13.36
CA LYS A 69 0.54 2.71 14.79
C LYS A 69 0.24 3.93 15.61
N LYS A 70 0.48 5.11 15.09
CA LYS A 70 0.20 6.25 15.81
C LYS A 70 -0.82 6.97 15.13
N GLY A 71 -1.23 7.84 15.38
CA GLY A 71 -2.12 8.54 14.70
C GLY A 71 -3.47 8.28 14.87
N ARG A 72 -3.76 7.64 15.63
CA ARG A 72 -4.93 7.48 15.81
C ARG A 72 -5.33 8.26 16.77
N LYS A 73 -5.33 8.96 17.13
CA LYS A 73 -5.55 9.67 18.05
C LYS A 73 -6.27 10.54 17.79
N LYS A 74 -6.70 10.56 17.66
CA LYS A 74 -7.28 11.27 17.67
C LYS A 74 -7.60 11.54 17.69
#